data_6150b2b513fbbd1a92ee9c273138c7e1
#
_entry.id   6150b2b513fbbd1a92ee9c273138c7e1
#
_cell.length_a   1.000
_cell.length_b   1.000
_cell.length_c   1.000
_cell.angle_alpha   90.00
_cell.angle_beta   90.00
_cell.angle_gamma   90.00
#
_symmetry.space_group_name_H-M   'P 1'
#
loop_
_entity.id
_entity.type
_entity.pdbx_description
1 polymer ?
#
loop_
_entity_poly.entity_id
_entity_poly.type
_entity_poly.pdbx_seq_one_letter_code
_entity_poly.pdbx_strand_id
1 'polypeptide(L)'
;MKPFQFKNFTVNQSSKVFRVGTDGVLLGASATVKDAQNILEIGTGTGLIALMIAQRNPDANITALDINEEAVAIASENFRNSPFSNRLKAVLQDFKIHKTDEKFDLIVSNPPYFEENPSEKDVLARQQTELSFADLIQNASQHLTANGILSVIIPFTSGVDFEQICRENNLFPTKKITVFGIKNSTPKRLILEFGLNEGEIIETEFVIEKSP
;
A
#
# COMPACT_ATOMS: atom_id res chain seq x y z
N MET A 1 7.65 -19.03 -11.35
CA MET A 1 7.55 -19.34 -9.90
C MET A 1 6.24 -20.04 -9.61
N LYS A 2 6.13 -20.72 -8.43
CA LYS A 2 4.85 -21.33 -8.04
C LYS A 2 3.86 -20.21 -7.67
N PRO A 3 2.61 -20.24 -8.20
CA PRO A 3 1.58 -19.28 -7.82
C PRO A 3 1.21 -19.40 -6.34
N PHE A 4 0.76 -18.29 -5.75
CA PHE A 4 0.20 -18.28 -4.40
C PHE A 4 -1.34 -18.36 -4.47
N GLN A 5 -1.93 -19.35 -3.80
CA GLN A 5 -3.38 -19.57 -3.84
C GLN A 5 -4.04 -18.97 -2.60
N PHE A 6 -4.95 -18.03 -2.81
CA PHE A 6 -5.91 -17.58 -1.82
C PHE A 6 -7.22 -18.37 -1.98
N LYS A 7 -8.15 -18.20 -1.08
CA LYS A 7 -9.44 -18.92 -1.13
C LYS A 7 -10.25 -18.60 -2.39
N ASN A 8 -10.22 -17.35 -2.85
CA ASN A 8 -11.10 -16.86 -3.92
C ASN A 8 -10.33 -16.43 -5.19
N PHE A 9 -9.01 -16.34 -5.15
CA PHE A 9 -8.19 -15.98 -6.30
C PHE A 9 -6.78 -16.56 -6.18
N THR A 10 -6.04 -16.53 -7.27
CA THR A 10 -4.64 -16.98 -7.34
C THR A 10 -3.77 -15.81 -7.77
N VAL A 11 -2.57 -15.69 -7.20
CA VAL A 11 -1.58 -14.67 -7.55
C VAL A 11 -0.38 -15.34 -8.20
N ASN A 12 -0.20 -15.13 -9.49
CA ASN A 12 1.03 -15.49 -10.20
C ASN A 12 2.17 -14.58 -9.73
N GLN A 13 3.37 -15.13 -9.64
CA GLN A 13 4.55 -14.43 -9.15
C GLN A 13 5.70 -14.54 -10.13
N SER A 14 6.57 -13.53 -10.16
CA SER A 14 7.82 -13.49 -10.91
C SER A 14 9.01 -13.28 -9.97
N SER A 15 10.20 -13.73 -10.39
CA SER A 15 11.44 -13.46 -9.65
C SER A 15 11.90 -12.01 -9.76
N LYS A 16 11.33 -11.23 -10.68
CA LYS A 16 11.69 -9.85 -10.97
C LYS A 16 10.69 -8.83 -10.37
N VAL A 17 9.66 -9.31 -9.71
CA VAL A 17 8.63 -8.49 -9.08
C VAL A 17 8.54 -8.84 -7.59
N PHE A 18 8.19 -7.87 -6.76
CA PHE A 18 8.01 -8.10 -5.33
C PHE A 18 6.97 -9.19 -5.10
N ARG A 19 7.35 -10.21 -4.33
CA ARG A 19 6.53 -11.41 -4.12
C ARG A 19 5.41 -11.16 -3.10
N VAL A 20 4.42 -12.05 -3.09
CA VAL A 20 3.44 -12.13 -2.00
C VAL A 20 4.19 -12.24 -0.66
N GLY A 21 4.01 -11.26 0.18
CA GLY A 21 4.61 -11.15 1.50
C GLY A 21 3.59 -10.81 2.57
N THR A 22 3.98 -10.97 3.82
CA THR A 22 3.13 -10.71 5.00
C THR A 22 2.61 -9.27 5.01
N ASP A 23 3.45 -8.29 4.65
CA ASP A 23 3.08 -6.88 4.68
C ASP A 23 1.93 -6.57 3.71
N GLY A 24 2.01 -7.06 2.46
CA GLY A 24 0.93 -6.89 1.49
C GLY A 24 -0.39 -7.56 1.92
N VAL A 25 -0.29 -8.75 2.53
CA VAL A 25 -1.47 -9.45 3.07
C VAL A 25 -2.07 -8.67 4.25
N LEU A 26 -1.26 -8.20 5.17
CA LEU A 26 -1.72 -7.42 6.33
C LEU A 26 -2.40 -6.12 5.89
N LEU A 27 -1.80 -5.36 4.98
CA LEU A 27 -2.37 -4.12 4.47
C LEU A 27 -3.67 -4.38 3.72
N GLY A 28 -3.68 -5.33 2.77
CA GLY A 28 -4.87 -5.71 2.02
C GLY A 28 -6.03 -6.22 2.89
N ALA A 29 -5.72 -6.83 4.06
CA ALA A 29 -6.72 -7.27 5.02
C ALA A 29 -7.23 -6.14 5.94
N SER A 30 -6.39 -5.13 6.24
CA SER A 30 -6.65 -4.15 7.30
C SER A 30 -7.05 -2.77 6.80
N ALA A 31 -6.74 -2.41 5.54
CA ALA A 31 -7.12 -1.12 4.97
C ALA A 31 -8.63 -0.89 5.07
N THR A 32 -9.01 0.35 5.39
CA THR A 32 -10.42 0.77 5.48
C THR A 32 -10.95 0.96 4.06
N VAL A 33 -11.78 0.00 3.62
CA VAL A 33 -12.29 -0.06 2.23
C VAL A 33 -13.79 0.17 2.13
N LYS A 34 -14.47 0.27 3.27
CA LYS A 34 -15.92 0.48 3.30
C LYS A 34 -16.23 1.85 2.68
N ASP A 35 -17.25 1.88 1.85
CA ASP A 35 -17.78 3.08 1.16
C ASP A 35 -16.81 3.72 0.13
N ALA A 36 -15.60 3.19 -0.08
CA ALA A 36 -14.69 3.66 -1.12
C ALA A 36 -15.18 3.19 -2.52
N GLN A 37 -15.31 4.14 -3.45
CA GLN A 37 -15.73 3.88 -4.84
C GLN A 37 -14.53 3.87 -5.78
N ASN A 38 -13.62 4.82 -5.63
CA ASN A 38 -12.41 4.96 -6.44
C ASN A 38 -11.18 4.75 -5.55
N ILE A 39 -10.40 3.72 -5.87
CA ILE A 39 -9.23 3.32 -5.10
C ILE A 39 -7.99 3.36 -5.99
N LEU A 40 -6.91 3.92 -5.46
CA LEU A 40 -5.60 3.93 -6.09
C LEU A 40 -4.61 3.11 -5.28
N GLU A 41 -4.01 2.09 -5.89
CA GLU A 41 -2.88 1.36 -5.33
C GLU A 41 -1.57 1.86 -5.94
N ILE A 42 -0.58 2.16 -5.10
CA ILE A 42 0.73 2.65 -5.52
C ILE A 42 1.78 1.57 -5.25
N GLY A 43 2.52 1.18 -6.32
CA GLY A 43 3.50 0.10 -6.24
C GLY A 43 2.83 -1.27 -6.15
N THR A 44 2.00 -1.59 -7.15
CA THR A 44 1.12 -2.77 -7.10
C THR A 44 1.86 -4.11 -7.10
N GLY A 45 3.07 -4.16 -7.67
CA GLY A 45 3.83 -5.41 -7.76
C GLY A 45 3.04 -6.51 -8.47
N THR A 46 2.63 -7.54 -7.74
CA THR A 46 1.83 -8.65 -8.26
C THR A 46 0.32 -8.37 -8.32
N GLY A 47 -0.15 -7.21 -7.85
CA GLY A 47 -1.58 -6.89 -7.76
C GLY A 47 -2.26 -7.46 -6.50
N LEU A 48 -1.49 -7.93 -5.52
CA LEU A 48 -2.02 -8.61 -4.35
C LEU A 48 -2.99 -7.74 -3.54
N ILE A 49 -2.59 -6.50 -3.21
CA ILE A 49 -3.38 -5.63 -2.35
C ILE A 49 -4.68 -5.23 -3.06
N ALA A 50 -4.61 -4.86 -4.35
CA ALA A 50 -5.80 -4.58 -5.16
C ALA A 50 -6.78 -5.76 -5.19
N LEU A 51 -6.31 -7.00 -5.39
CA LEU A 51 -7.14 -8.20 -5.38
C LEU A 51 -7.82 -8.43 -4.03
N MET A 52 -7.08 -8.25 -2.93
CA MET A 52 -7.63 -8.39 -1.59
C MET A 52 -8.68 -7.31 -1.27
N ILE A 53 -8.44 -6.08 -1.69
CA ILE A 53 -9.40 -4.96 -1.55
C ILE A 53 -10.63 -5.21 -2.40
N ALA A 54 -10.47 -5.62 -3.67
CA ALA A 54 -11.59 -5.93 -4.55
C ALA A 54 -12.49 -7.05 -4.03
N GLN A 55 -11.92 -8.04 -3.33
CA GLN A 55 -12.69 -9.08 -2.64
C GLN A 55 -13.51 -8.52 -1.48
N ARG A 56 -12.99 -7.51 -0.76
CA ARG A 56 -13.62 -6.94 0.45
C ARG A 56 -14.64 -5.84 0.12
N ASN A 57 -14.44 -5.15 -0.99
CA ASN A 57 -15.35 -4.12 -1.47
C ASN A 57 -15.81 -4.46 -2.90
N PRO A 58 -17.05 -4.94 -3.10
CA PRO A 58 -17.55 -5.35 -4.41
C PRO A 58 -17.86 -4.18 -5.35
N ASP A 59 -17.99 -2.96 -4.82
CA ASP A 59 -18.46 -1.79 -5.58
C ASP A 59 -17.32 -0.89 -6.06
N ALA A 60 -16.11 -1.05 -5.50
CA ALA A 60 -14.97 -0.20 -5.81
C ALA A 60 -14.34 -0.53 -7.17
N ASN A 61 -13.94 0.53 -7.88
CA ASN A 61 -13.01 0.47 -9.00
C ASN A 61 -11.60 0.75 -8.49
N ILE A 62 -10.63 -0.06 -8.91
CA ILE A 62 -9.26 0.02 -8.42
C ILE A 62 -8.30 0.23 -9.59
N THR A 63 -7.59 1.35 -9.57
CA THR A 63 -6.46 1.60 -10.45
C THR A 63 -5.18 1.32 -9.68
N ALA A 64 -4.32 0.47 -10.22
CA ALA A 64 -3.09 0.02 -9.59
C ALA A 64 -1.88 0.46 -10.41
N LEU A 65 -1.02 1.30 -9.84
CA LEU A 65 0.15 1.86 -10.52
C LEU A 65 1.42 1.11 -10.14
N ASP A 66 2.31 0.98 -11.12
CA ASP A 66 3.69 0.58 -10.88
C ASP A 66 4.60 1.22 -11.94
N ILE A 67 5.87 1.46 -11.60
CA ILE A 67 6.90 1.95 -12.52
C ILE A 67 7.58 0.80 -13.28
N ASN A 68 7.39 -0.44 -12.84
CA ASN A 68 7.98 -1.64 -13.42
C ASN A 68 7.01 -2.30 -14.41
N GLU A 69 7.38 -2.37 -15.68
CA GLU A 69 6.57 -2.99 -16.74
C GLU A 69 6.21 -4.46 -16.44
N GLU A 70 7.15 -5.23 -15.83
CA GLU A 70 6.87 -6.62 -15.47
C GLU A 70 5.85 -6.73 -14.33
N ALA A 71 5.87 -5.78 -13.38
CA ALA A 71 4.87 -5.71 -12.32
C ALA A 71 3.48 -5.42 -12.92
N VAL A 72 3.38 -4.44 -13.81
CA VAL A 72 2.12 -4.12 -14.50
C VAL A 72 1.62 -5.30 -15.33
N ALA A 73 2.52 -6.00 -16.04
CA ALA A 73 2.15 -7.16 -16.84
C ALA A 73 1.59 -8.30 -15.99
N ILE A 74 2.27 -8.66 -14.87
CA ILE A 74 1.84 -9.74 -13.99
C ILE A 74 0.59 -9.36 -13.19
N ALA A 75 0.47 -8.11 -12.73
CA ALA A 75 -0.74 -7.60 -12.07
C ALA A 75 -1.94 -7.67 -13.03
N SER A 76 -1.77 -7.21 -14.27
CA SER A 76 -2.82 -7.28 -15.32
C SER A 76 -3.25 -8.72 -15.60
N GLU A 77 -2.32 -9.68 -15.62
CA GLU A 77 -2.63 -11.10 -15.76
C GLU A 77 -3.44 -11.63 -14.57
N ASN A 78 -2.99 -11.31 -13.35
CA ASN A 78 -3.65 -11.70 -12.11
C ASN A 78 -5.06 -11.11 -12.02
N PHE A 79 -5.24 -9.85 -12.41
CA PHE A 79 -6.55 -9.19 -12.45
C PHE A 79 -7.49 -9.87 -13.43
N ARG A 80 -7.04 -10.14 -14.66
CA ARG A 80 -7.85 -10.83 -15.70
C ARG A 80 -8.30 -12.22 -15.25
N ASN A 81 -7.45 -12.92 -14.51
CA ASN A 81 -7.73 -14.28 -14.04
C ASN A 81 -8.54 -14.32 -12.73
N SER A 82 -8.87 -13.16 -12.16
CA SER A 82 -9.64 -13.04 -10.92
C SER A 82 -11.14 -12.86 -11.18
N PRO A 83 -12.00 -13.16 -10.20
CA PRO A 83 -13.42 -12.86 -10.27
C PRO A 83 -13.74 -11.35 -10.30
N PHE A 84 -12.73 -10.48 -10.13
CA PHE A 84 -12.86 -9.03 -9.97
C PHE A 84 -12.39 -8.26 -11.22
N SER A 85 -12.10 -8.94 -12.31
CA SER A 85 -11.41 -8.42 -13.50
C SER A 85 -12.04 -7.17 -14.11
N ASN A 86 -13.35 -6.99 -13.98
CA ASN A 86 -14.09 -5.86 -14.54
C ASN A 86 -13.88 -4.54 -13.77
N ARG A 87 -13.26 -4.57 -12.61
CA ARG A 87 -13.07 -3.44 -11.69
C ARG A 87 -11.62 -3.12 -11.37
N LEU A 88 -10.69 -3.88 -11.96
CA LEU A 88 -9.25 -3.78 -11.68
C LEU A 88 -8.49 -3.38 -12.95
N LYS A 89 -7.63 -2.39 -12.82
CA LYS A 89 -6.77 -1.93 -13.91
C LYS A 89 -5.35 -1.70 -13.39
N ALA A 90 -4.35 -2.33 -14.00
CA ALA A 90 -2.94 -2.03 -13.76
C ALA A 90 -2.43 -1.05 -14.83
N VAL A 91 -1.63 -0.07 -14.42
CA VAL A 91 -1.14 1.01 -15.27
C VAL A 91 0.35 1.24 -15.01
N LEU A 92 1.14 1.30 -16.08
CA LEU A 92 2.54 1.70 -16.02
C LEU A 92 2.62 3.21 -15.82
N GLN A 93 2.92 3.65 -14.61
CA GLN A 93 2.94 5.07 -14.26
C GLN A 93 3.82 5.33 -13.04
N ASP A 94 4.66 6.36 -13.13
CA ASP A 94 5.36 6.89 -11.97
C ASP A 94 4.43 7.84 -11.19
N PHE A 95 4.17 7.48 -9.93
CA PHE A 95 3.30 8.28 -9.07
C PHE A 95 3.90 9.65 -8.72
N LYS A 96 5.22 9.82 -8.74
CA LYS A 96 5.87 11.13 -8.50
C LYS A 96 5.45 12.21 -9.51
N ILE A 97 5.15 11.79 -10.73
CA ILE A 97 4.75 12.67 -11.83
C ILE A 97 3.33 12.42 -12.31
N HIS A 98 2.57 11.62 -11.57
CA HIS A 98 1.17 11.33 -11.90
C HIS A 98 0.33 12.59 -11.78
N LYS A 99 -0.27 13.00 -12.89
CA LYS A 99 -1.17 14.14 -12.95
C LYS A 99 -2.54 13.67 -13.42
N THR A 100 -3.51 13.87 -12.58
CA THR A 100 -4.91 13.57 -12.87
C THR A 100 -5.81 14.51 -12.06
N ASP A 101 -6.96 14.85 -12.59
CA ASP A 101 -8.01 15.55 -11.86
C ASP A 101 -8.88 14.56 -11.05
N GLU A 102 -8.67 13.27 -11.25
CA GLU A 102 -9.38 12.21 -10.53
C GLU A 102 -8.98 12.22 -9.04
N LYS A 103 -9.98 12.05 -8.18
CA LYS A 103 -9.82 11.94 -6.73
C LYS A 103 -10.18 10.54 -6.27
N PHE A 104 -9.49 10.09 -5.23
CA PHE A 104 -9.62 8.74 -4.70
C PHE A 104 -10.13 8.75 -3.26
N ASP A 105 -11.02 7.82 -2.96
CA ASP A 105 -11.54 7.61 -1.61
C ASP A 105 -10.57 6.82 -0.76
N LEU A 106 -9.70 6.02 -1.40
CA LEU A 106 -8.61 5.32 -0.76
C LEU A 106 -7.38 5.34 -1.66
N ILE A 107 -6.26 5.78 -1.11
CA ILE A 107 -4.94 5.55 -1.70
C ILE A 107 -4.22 4.56 -0.80
N VAL A 108 -3.73 3.46 -1.36
CA VAL A 108 -3.08 2.40 -0.59
C VAL A 108 -1.67 2.13 -1.14
N SER A 109 -0.70 1.94 -0.26
CA SER A 109 0.68 1.62 -0.66
C SER A 109 1.40 0.78 0.38
N ASN A 110 2.16 -0.19 -0.11
CA ASN A 110 3.25 -0.83 0.61
C ASN A 110 4.56 -0.33 -0.01
N PRO A 111 5.01 0.87 0.36
CA PRO A 111 6.14 1.51 -0.31
C PRO A 111 7.44 0.74 -0.06
N PRO A 112 8.44 0.83 -0.94
CA PRO A 112 9.75 0.23 -0.70
C PRO A 112 10.39 0.82 0.56
N TYR A 113 11.02 -0.02 1.38
CA TYR A 113 11.73 0.40 2.58
C TYR A 113 13.22 0.50 2.32
N PHE A 114 13.85 1.54 2.85
CA PHE A 114 15.30 1.63 2.87
C PHE A 114 15.85 0.69 3.96
N GLU A 115 16.77 -0.21 3.60
CA GLU A 115 17.50 -0.98 4.59
C GLU A 115 18.44 -0.07 5.42
N GLU A 116 18.62 -0.39 6.70
CA GLU A 116 19.33 0.46 7.67
C GLU A 116 20.82 0.74 7.35
N ASN A 117 21.43 0.12 6.31
CA ASN A 117 22.82 0.38 5.93
C ASN A 117 23.06 0.22 4.41
N PRO A 118 22.44 1.02 3.55
CA PRO A 118 22.81 1.06 2.14
C PRO A 118 24.15 1.78 1.95
N SER A 119 24.96 1.40 0.96
CA SER A 119 26.13 2.20 0.59
C SER A 119 25.71 3.58 0.08
N GLU A 120 26.58 4.61 0.22
CA GLU A 120 26.27 5.97 -0.24
C GLU A 120 25.84 6.02 -1.73
N LYS A 121 26.42 5.15 -2.57
CA LYS A 121 26.06 5.02 -3.99
C LYS A 121 24.67 4.42 -4.18
N ASP A 122 24.29 3.44 -3.36
CA ASP A 122 22.96 2.84 -3.42
C ASP A 122 21.88 3.82 -2.93
N VAL A 123 22.19 4.66 -1.93
CA VAL A 123 21.31 5.73 -1.47
C VAL A 123 21.01 6.73 -2.59
N LEU A 124 22.04 7.22 -3.27
CA LEU A 124 21.87 8.20 -4.36
C LEU A 124 21.11 7.62 -5.55
N ALA A 125 21.41 6.38 -5.95
CA ALA A 125 20.71 5.71 -7.06
C ALA A 125 19.22 5.46 -6.72
N ARG A 126 18.92 5.06 -5.49
CA ARG A 126 17.55 4.80 -5.01
C ARG A 126 16.75 6.09 -4.86
N GLN A 127 17.34 7.16 -4.31
CA GLN A 127 16.67 8.48 -4.19
C GLN A 127 16.19 9.03 -5.53
N GLN A 128 16.88 8.70 -6.64
CA GLN A 128 16.48 9.14 -7.98
C GLN A 128 15.39 8.28 -8.61
N THR A 129 15.32 6.99 -8.27
CA THR A 129 14.44 6.01 -8.94
C THR A 129 13.25 5.55 -8.09
N GLU A 130 13.37 5.56 -6.76
CA GLU A 130 12.34 5.07 -5.86
C GLU A 130 11.44 6.19 -5.34
N LEU A 131 10.19 5.83 -5.03
CA LEU A 131 9.21 6.73 -4.43
C LEU A 131 9.55 6.96 -2.96
N SER A 132 9.92 8.19 -2.59
CA SER A 132 10.16 8.56 -1.19
C SER A 132 8.84 8.69 -0.42
N PHE A 133 8.90 8.62 0.92
CA PHE A 133 7.72 8.90 1.74
C PHE A 133 7.18 10.31 1.51
N ALA A 134 8.06 11.29 1.34
CA ALA A 134 7.66 12.66 1.06
C ALA A 134 6.90 12.77 -0.28
N ASP A 135 7.41 12.15 -1.36
CA ASP A 135 6.74 12.13 -2.66
C ASP A 135 5.39 11.42 -2.57
N LEU A 136 5.34 10.25 -1.89
CA LEU A 136 4.10 9.49 -1.71
C LEU A 136 3.05 10.35 -0.98
N ILE A 137 3.41 10.93 0.15
CA ILE A 137 2.51 11.69 1.02
C ILE A 137 2.04 12.97 0.31
N GLN A 138 2.96 13.73 -0.27
CA GLN A 138 2.64 14.97 -0.96
C GLN A 138 1.69 14.74 -2.14
N ASN A 139 1.97 13.74 -2.98
CA ASN A 139 1.07 13.43 -4.09
C ASN A 139 -0.25 12.83 -3.61
N ALA A 140 -0.25 11.95 -2.60
CA ALA A 140 -1.48 11.38 -2.06
C ALA A 140 -2.41 12.47 -1.50
N SER A 141 -1.89 13.44 -0.73
CA SER A 141 -2.69 14.53 -0.16
C SER A 141 -3.43 15.34 -1.24
N GLN A 142 -2.84 15.47 -2.43
CA GLN A 142 -3.43 16.20 -3.55
C GLN A 142 -4.49 15.39 -4.31
N HIS A 143 -4.49 14.05 -4.21
CA HIS A 143 -5.37 13.17 -4.96
C HIS A 143 -6.48 12.53 -4.13
N LEU A 144 -6.54 12.76 -2.81
CA LEU A 144 -7.63 12.30 -1.96
C LEU A 144 -8.91 13.11 -2.18
N THR A 145 -10.07 12.45 -2.07
CA THR A 145 -11.36 13.13 -1.85
C THR A 145 -11.38 13.76 -0.46
N ALA A 146 -12.34 14.65 -0.16
CA ALA A 146 -12.46 15.32 1.13
C ALA A 146 -12.52 14.35 2.33
N ASN A 147 -13.05 13.14 2.13
CA ASN A 147 -13.13 12.06 3.12
C ASN A 147 -12.19 10.89 2.77
N GLY A 148 -11.29 11.09 1.82
CA GLY A 148 -10.37 10.07 1.34
C GLY A 148 -9.32 9.72 2.39
N ILE A 149 -8.81 8.50 2.29
CA ILE A 149 -7.85 7.92 3.23
C ILE A 149 -6.58 7.50 2.49
N LEU A 150 -5.40 7.86 3.02
CA LEU A 150 -4.12 7.25 2.69
C LEU A 150 -3.88 6.10 3.66
N SER A 151 -3.74 4.86 3.17
CA SER A 151 -3.46 3.66 3.97
C SER A 151 -2.11 3.06 3.58
N VAL A 152 -1.22 2.89 4.54
CA VAL A 152 0.14 2.37 4.28
C VAL A 152 0.55 1.32 5.31
N ILE A 153 1.47 0.44 4.92
CA ILE A 153 2.23 -0.40 5.85
C ILE A 153 3.71 -0.02 5.75
N ILE A 154 4.34 0.25 6.90
CA ILE A 154 5.74 0.70 6.96
C ILE A 154 6.47 0.03 8.13
N PRO A 155 7.83 0.02 8.16
CA PRO A 155 8.58 -0.39 9.34
C PRO A 155 8.21 0.45 10.57
N PHE A 156 8.18 -0.19 11.74
CA PHE A 156 7.87 0.49 12.99
C PHE A 156 8.80 1.67 13.25
N THR A 157 10.09 1.51 12.93
CA THR A 157 11.14 2.52 13.12
C THR A 157 10.91 3.78 12.29
N SER A 158 10.19 3.68 11.17
CA SER A 158 9.89 4.82 10.28
C SER A 158 8.63 5.59 10.67
N GLY A 159 7.90 5.13 11.71
CA GLY A 159 6.57 5.67 12.03
C GLY A 159 6.58 7.14 12.38
N VAL A 160 7.52 7.58 13.24
CA VAL A 160 7.59 8.97 13.71
C VAL A 160 7.84 9.94 12.55
N ASP A 161 8.82 9.62 11.70
CA ASP A 161 9.17 10.46 10.55
C ASP A 161 8.02 10.50 9.53
N PHE A 162 7.37 9.36 9.28
CA PHE A 162 6.23 9.28 8.38
C PHE A 162 5.04 10.13 8.88
N GLU A 163 4.69 10.01 10.17
CA GLU A 163 3.62 10.82 10.78
C GLU A 163 3.92 12.32 10.74
N GLN A 164 5.20 12.72 10.92
CA GLN A 164 5.62 14.11 10.81
C GLN A 164 5.41 14.65 9.39
N ILE A 165 5.89 13.93 8.36
CA ILE A 165 5.72 14.32 6.96
C ILE A 165 4.23 14.40 6.60
N CYS A 166 3.40 13.49 7.10
CA CYS A 166 1.95 13.54 6.90
C CYS A 166 1.35 14.84 7.44
N ARG A 167 1.70 15.23 8.67
CA ARG A 167 1.21 16.48 9.29
C ARG A 167 1.63 17.73 8.50
N GLU A 168 2.87 17.76 8.01
CA GLU A 168 3.38 18.84 7.15
C GLU A 168 2.60 18.97 5.83
N ASN A 169 1.93 17.89 5.39
CA ASN A 169 1.09 17.84 4.20
C ASN A 169 -0.42 17.84 4.49
N ASN A 170 -0.84 18.28 5.70
CA ASN A 170 -2.23 18.33 6.15
C ASN A 170 -2.94 16.96 6.12
N LEU A 171 -2.21 15.90 6.39
CA LEU A 171 -2.74 14.56 6.59
C LEU A 171 -2.69 14.19 8.08
N PHE A 172 -3.84 13.86 8.64
CA PHE A 172 -4.03 13.60 10.06
C PHE A 172 -4.30 12.11 10.28
N PRO A 173 -3.70 11.48 11.31
CA PRO A 173 -3.89 10.07 11.56
C PRO A 173 -5.33 9.77 11.97
N THR A 174 -5.91 8.72 11.37
CA THR A 174 -7.25 8.21 11.68
C THR A 174 -7.21 6.81 12.25
N LYS A 175 -6.16 6.03 11.91
CA LYS A 175 -5.99 4.66 12.38
C LYS A 175 -4.52 4.28 12.46
N LYS A 176 -4.18 3.53 13.52
CA LYS A 176 -2.85 2.98 13.75
C LYS A 176 -2.94 1.54 14.25
N ILE A 177 -2.37 0.61 13.51
CA ILE A 177 -2.23 -0.79 13.93
C ILE A 177 -0.75 -1.09 14.15
N THR A 178 -0.37 -1.37 15.39
CA THR A 178 0.99 -1.81 15.71
C THR A 178 1.09 -3.32 15.54
N VAL A 179 1.98 -3.76 14.64
CA VAL A 179 2.13 -5.18 14.28
C VAL A 179 3.34 -5.79 14.97
N PHE A 180 3.11 -6.86 15.70
CA PHE A 180 4.12 -7.67 16.38
C PHE A 180 4.28 -9.02 15.66
N GLY A 181 5.52 -9.50 15.53
CA GLY A 181 5.77 -10.85 15.03
C GLY A 181 5.25 -11.90 15.99
N ILE A 182 5.67 -11.80 17.25
CA ILE A 182 5.30 -12.67 18.36
C ILE A 182 4.79 -11.81 19.52
N LYS A 183 3.91 -12.34 20.34
CA LYS A 183 3.39 -11.65 21.53
C LYS A 183 4.54 -11.18 22.44
N ASN A 184 4.47 -9.94 22.90
CA ASN A 184 5.48 -9.29 23.75
C ASN A 184 6.87 -9.07 23.10
N SER A 185 7.00 -9.21 21.79
CA SER A 185 8.21 -8.84 21.06
C SER A 185 8.24 -7.33 20.75
N THR A 186 9.35 -6.86 20.19
CA THR A 186 9.41 -5.50 19.62
C THR A 186 8.50 -5.39 18.41
N PRO A 187 7.76 -4.28 18.22
CA PRO A 187 6.95 -4.05 17.04
C PRO A 187 7.79 -4.13 15.76
N LYS A 188 7.19 -4.64 14.70
CA LYS A 188 7.86 -4.81 13.40
C LYS A 188 7.33 -3.86 12.33
N ARG A 189 6.01 -3.64 12.31
CA ARG A 189 5.35 -2.80 11.30
C ARG A 189 4.31 -1.91 11.96
N LEU A 190 3.99 -0.85 11.24
CA LEU A 190 2.81 -0.03 11.45
C LEU A 190 1.93 -0.10 10.21
N ILE A 191 0.64 -0.29 10.41
CA ILE A 191 -0.37 0.02 9.40
C ILE A 191 -1.00 1.33 9.85
N LEU A 192 -0.86 2.35 9.01
CA LEU A 192 -1.30 3.71 9.31
C LEU A 192 -2.33 4.15 8.30
N GLU A 193 -3.35 4.86 8.77
CA GLU A 193 -4.31 5.53 7.91
C GLU A 193 -4.38 7.00 8.28
N PHE A 194 -4.45 7.86 7.25
CA PHE A 194 -4.50 9.31 7.38
C PHE A 194 -5.62 9.86 6.52
N GLY A 195 -6.29 10.89 6.99
CA GLY A 195 -7.28 11.66 6.27
C GLY A 195 -6.95 13.15 6.25
N LEU A 196 -7.72 13.93 5.49
CA LEU A 196 -7.56 15.40 5.38
C LEU A 196 -8.18 16.16 6.57
N ASN A 197 -8.89 15.48 7.46
CA ASN A 197 -9.56 16.09 8.60
C ASN A 197 -9.01 15.53 9.92
N GLU A 198 -8.80 16.39 10.90
CA GLU A 198 -8.48 15.95 12.26
C GLU A 198 -9.67 15.23 12.90
N GLY A 199 -9.39 14.18 13.67
CA GLY A 199 -10.40 13.39 14.34
C GLY A 199 -9.83 12.44 15.39
N GLU A 200 -10.66 11.57 15.91
CA GLU A 200 -10.23 10.50 16.81
C GLU A 200 -9.39 9.45 16.06
N ILE A 201 -8.35 8.96 16.71
CA ILE A 201 -7.47 7.93 16.17
C ILE A 201 -7.88 6.57 16.74
N ILE A 202 -8.12 5.61 15.87
CA ILE A 202 -8.34 4.21 16.28
C ILE A 202 -7.00 3.52 16.39
N GLU A 203 -6.56 3.21 17.61
CA GLU A 203 -5.31 2.49 17.85
C GLU A 203 -5.58 1.04 18.27
N THR A 204 -4.89 0.10 17.60
CA THR A 204 -5.00 -1.32 17.89
C THR A 204 -3.64 -2.02 17.75
N GLU A 205 -3.56 -3.24 18.26
CA GLU A 205 -2.39 -4.10 18.11
C GLU A 205 -2.76 -5.37 17.35
N PHE A 206 -1.81 -5.87 16.56
CA PHE A 206 -1.93 -7.13 15.85
C PHE A 206 -0.70 -8.01 16.09
N VAL A 207 -0.91 -9.25 16.48
CA VAL A 207 0.15 -10.23 16.69
C VAL A 207 0.00 -11.34 15.64
N ILE A 208 1.06 -11.57 14.84
CA ILE A 208 1.05 -12.57 13.76
C ILE A 208 1.03 -13.98 14.35
N GLU A 209 1.92 -14.26 15.30
CA GLU A 209 2.01 -15.56 15.98
C GLU A 209 1.64 -15.41 17.45
N LYS A 210 0.68 -16.21 17.92
CA LYS A 210 0.21 -16.14 19.32
C LYS A 210 1.16 -16.76 20.33
N SER A 211 2.03 -17.63 19.88
CA SER A 211 3.10 -18.27 20.67
C SER A 211 4.24 -18.71 19.77
N PRO A 212 5.49 -18.78 20.27
CA PRO A 212 6.59 -19.39 19.55
C PRO A 212 6.37 -20.87 19.27
#